data_c0c00d8dee2389fa923b49e64259559a
#
_entry.id   c0c00d8dee2389fa923b49e64259559a
#
_cell.length_a   1.000
_cell.length_b   1.000
_cell.length_c   1.000
_cell.angle_alpha   90.00
_cell.angle_beta   90.00
_cell.angle_gamma   90.00
#
_symmetry.space_group_name_H-M   'P 1'
#
loop_
_entity.id
_entity.type
_entity.pdbx_description
1 polymer ?
#
loop_
_entity_poly.entity_id
_entity_poly.type
_entity_poly.pdbx_seq_one_letter_code
_entity_poly.pdbx_strand_id
1 'polypeptide(L)'
;LSAEKERLNADLTRAKDQRTALQKAATRRRSSALRLVSSKAAAILRMDDSGAQEEFKVADHVDLSFEDDAILLDGLANFSESSNVFLKNAAILGLHLAACADKDFFHPRFALFDNIEDKGMTPSRSHRFQELIVKLTTETPLPNQVIFTTSMMNPELELDDYVIGPHYTEDNKTLDFG
;
A
#
# COMPACT_ATOMS: atom_id res chain seq x y z
N LEU A 1 10.55 7.22 -55.73
CA LEU A 1 10.26 8.34 -54.79
C LEU A 1 8.79 8.36 -54.31
N SER A 2 7.77 8.25 -55.20
CA SER A 2 6.35 8.28 -54.81
C SER A 2 5.95 7.04 -53.98
N ALA A 3 6.24 5.85 -54.47
CA ALA A 3 5.91 4.58 -53.80
C ALA A 3 6.60 4.43 -52.44
N GLU A 4 7.83 4.90 -52.30
CA GLU A 4 8.56 4.90 -51.04
C GLU A 4 7.94 5.86 -50.01
N LYS A 5 7.52 7.05 -50.43
CA LYS A 5 6.80 8.03 -49.63
C LYS A 5 5.47 7.45 -49.13
N GLU A 6 4.71 6.78 -50.00
CA GLU A 6 3.45 6.14 -49.63
C GLU A 6 3.64 5.03 -48.58
N ARG A 7 4.67 4.19 -48.79
CA ARG A 7 5.04 3.15 -47.80
C ARG A 7 5.41 3.75 -46.45
N LEU A 8 6.27 4.78 -46.42
CA LEU A 8 6.66 5.46 -45.20
C LEU A 8 5.47 6.12 -44.49
N ASN A 9 4.55 6.71 -45.22
CA ASN A 9 3.34 7.28 -44.66
C ASN A 9 2.42 6.21 -44.07
N ALA A 10 2.27 5.05 -44.71
CA ALA A 10 1.50 3.95 -44.21
C ALA A 10 2.13 3.37 -42.93
N ASP A 11 3.45 3.23 -42.90
CA ASP A 11 4.18 2.76 -41.71
C ASP A 11 4.07 3.75 -40.55
N LEU A 12 4.18 5.05 -40.80
CA LEU A 12 3.99 6.11 -39.82
C LEU A 12 2.57 6.09 -39.21
N THR A 13 1.55 5.94 -40.06
CA THR A 13 0.15 5.84 -39.62
C THR A 13 -0.03 4.64 -38.72
N ARG A 14 0.47 3.47 -39.13
CA ARG A 14 0.41 2.23 -38.37
C ARG A 14 1.10 2.37 -37.02
N ALA A 15 2.28 2.97 -36.96
CA ALA A 15 3.01 3.21 -35.70
C ALA A 15 2.25 4.18 -34.76
N LYS A 16 1.61 5.22 -35.32
CA LYS A 16 0.77 6.15 -34.54
C LYS A 16 -0.44 5.45 -33.96
N ASP A 17 -1.10 4.58 -34.71
CA ASP A 17 -2.28 3.83 -34.28
C ASP A 17 -1.89 2.84 -33.17
N GLN A 18 -0.78 2.11 -33.35
CA GLN A 18 -0.24 1.21 -32.34
C GLN A 18 0.10 1.96 -31.04
N ARG A 19 0.78 3.09 -31.12
CA ARG A 19 1.09 3.94 -29.97
C ARG A 19 -0.17 4.37 -29.23
N THR A 20 -1.18 4.83 -29.96
CA THR A 20 -2.45 5.25 -29.38
C THR A 20 -3.17 4.11 -28.69
N ALA A 21 -3.18 2.92 -29.28
CA ALA A 21 -3.76 1.72 -28.68
C ALA A 21 -3.04 1.32 -27.38
N LEU A 22 -1.70 1.32 -27.37
CA LEU A 22 -0.89 1.02 -26.19
C LEU A 22 -1.10 2.07 -25.07
N GLN A 23 -1.17 3.35 -25.40
CA GLN A 23 -1.45 4.41 -24.43
C GLN A 23 -2.83 4.22 -23.77
N LYS A 24 -3.86 3.90 -24.58
CA LYS A 24 -5.20 3.61 -24.03
C LYS A 24 -5.20 2.39 -23.14
N ALA A 25 -4.49 1.32 -23.52
CA ALA A 25 -4.36 0.12 -22.71
C ALA A 25 -3.64 0.41 -21.38
N ALA A 26 -2.53 1.15 -21.41
CA ALA A 26 -1.78 1.55 -20.21
C ALA A 26 -2.64 2.40 -19.25
N THR A 27 -3.40 3.37 -19.78
CA THR A 27 -4.32 4.20 -18.98
C THR A 27 -5.39 3.35 -18.32
N ARG A 28 -6.02 2.43 -19.06
CA ARG A 28 -7.02 1.52 -18.49
C ARG A 28 -6.43 0.63 -17.39
N ARG A 29 -5.23 0.10 -17.63
CA ARG A 29 -4.51 -0.73 -16.65
C ARG A 29 -4.19 0.04 -15.37
N ARG A 30 -3.63 1.27 -15.50
CA ARG A 30 -3.37 2.17 -14.36
C ARG A 30 -4.64 2.43 -13.55
N SER A 31 -5.73 2.81 -14.21
CA SER A 31 -7.00 3.10 -13.52
C SER A 31 -7.55 1.86 -12.81
N SER A 32 -7.44 0.68 -13.40
CA SER A 32 -7.87 -0.57 -12.76
C SER A 32 -7.01 -0.90 -11.53
N ALA A 33 -5.70 -0.75 -11.63
CA ALA A 33 -4.77 -0.97 -10.53
C ALA A 33 -5.04 -0.01 -9.35
N LEU A 34 -5.21 1.29 -9.63
CA LEU A 34 -5.50 2.28 -8.59
C LEU A 34 -6.85 2.01 -7.91
N ARG A 35 -7.88 1.63 -8.64
CA ARG A 35 -9.17 1.23 -8.02
C ARG A 35 -9.03 0.02 -7.10
N LEU A 36 -8.22 -0.96 -7.48
CA LEU A 36 -7.98 -2.12 -6.63
C LEU A 36 -7.24 -1.72 -5.34
N VAL A 37 -6.22 -0.88 -5.44
CA VAL A 37 -5.50 -0.32 -4.28
C VAL A 37 -6.46 0.44 -3.38
N SER A 38 -7.23 1.37 -3.94
CA SER A 38 -8.24 2.16 -3.24
C SER A 38 -9.22 1.28 -2.45
N SER A 39 -9.79 0.28 -3.11
CA SER A 39 -10.72 -0.66 -2.49
C SER A 39 -10.09 -1.46 -1.34
N LYS A 40 -8.83 -1.90 -1.49
CA LYS A 40 -8.11 -2.61 -0.43
C LYS A 40 -7.80 -1.69 0.75
N ALA A 41 -7.32 -0.47 0.50
CA ALA A 41 -7.03 0.51 1.52
C ALA A 41 -8.30 0.92 2.31
N ALA A 42 -9.40 1.20 1.62
CA ALA A 42 -10.67 1.52 2.25
C ALA A 42 -11.19 0.34 3.11
N ALA A 43 -11.03 -0.90 2.65
CA ALA A 43 -11.38 -2.07 3.45
C ALA A 43 -10.57 -2.16 4.75
N ILE A 44 -9.28 -1.85 4.71
CA ILE A 44 -8.41 -1.83 5.91
C ILE A 44 -8.86 -0.73 6.87
N LEU A 45 -9.17 0.48 6.36
CA LEU A 45 -9.67 1.58 7.20
C LEU A 45 -10.94 1.20 7.95
N ARG A 46 -11.88 0.53 7.30
CA ARG A 46 -13.12 0.05 7.95
C ARG A 46 -12.88 -0.99 9.04
N MET A 47 -11.71 -1.61 9.09
CA MET A 47 -11.31 -2.55 10.14
C MET A 47 -10.63 -1.88 11.34
N ASP A 48 -10.43 -0.55 11.31
CA ASP A 48 -9.99 0.23 12.47
C ASP A 48 -11.15 0.34 13.47
N ASP A 49 -11.11 -0.48 14.49
CA ASP A 49 -12.13 -0.57 15.55
C ASP A 49 -11.83 0.36 16.75
N SER A 50 -10.76 1.15 16.67
CA SER A 50 -10.37 2.08 17.74
C SER A 50 -11.38 3.18 18.02
N GLY A 51 -12.27 3.48 17.06
CA GLY A 51 -13.18 4.61 17.13
C GLY A 51 -12.51 5.98 17.05
N ALA A 52 -11.22 6.04 16.78
CA ALA A 52 -10.46 7.29 16.72
C ALA A 52 -10.86 8.18 15.55
N GLN A 53 -11.43 7.61 14.49
CA GLN A 53 -11.84 8.32 13.27
C GLN A 53 -13.14 7.74 12.70
N GLU A 54 -14.23 8.48 12.81
CA GLU A 54 -15.55 8.00 12.36
C GLU A 54 -15.62 7.79 10.84
N GLU A 55 -14.96 8.64 10.06
CA GLU A 55 -14.90 8.55 8.61
C GLU A 55 -14.28 7.22 8.13
N PHE A 56 -13.42 6.59 8.92
CA PHE A 56 -12.83 5.30 8.59
C PHE A 56 -13.87 4.17 8.53
N LYS A 57 -14.90 4.23 9.38
CA LYS A 57 -15.97 3.22 9.41
C LYS A 57 -16.77 3.14 8.12
N VAL A 58 -16.87 4.26 7.42
CA VAL A 58 -17.64 4.41 6.17
C VAL A 58 -16.76 4.65 4.96
N ALA A 59 -15.44 4.46 5.09
CA ALA A 59 -14.47 4.66 4.03
C ALA A 59 -14.89 3.95 2.72
N ASP A 60 -15.04 4.68 1.64
CA ASP A 60 -15.41 4.15 0.32
C ASP A 60 -14.23 4.16 -0.63
N HIS A 61 -13.50 5.27 -0.69
CA HIS A 61 -12.46 5.49 -1.67
C HIS A 61 -11.21 6.14 -1.07
N VAL A 62 -10.05 5.51 -1.31
CA VAL A 62 -8.74 6.08 -0.96
C VAL A 62 -8.02 6.47 -2.25
N ASP A 63 -7.80 7.76 -2.45
CA ASP A 63 -7.03 8.28 -3.56
C ASP A 63 -5.54 8.35 -3.21
N LEU A 64 -4.70 7.77 -4.05
CA LEU A 64 -3.25 7.91 -3.99
C LEU A 64 -2.79 8.75 -5.18
N SER A 65 -2.32 9.96 -4.91
CA SER A 65 -1.67 10.82 -5.89
C SER A 65 -0.16 10.80 -5.67
N PHE A 66 0.56 10.16 -6.59
CA PHE A 66 2.02 10.21 -6.59
C PHE A 66 2.57 11.53 -7.15
N GLU A 67 1.74 12.29 -7.84
CA GLU A 67 2.11 13.59 -8.43
C GLU A 67 2.05 14.69 -7.35
N ASP A 68 1.07 14.61 -6.46
CA ASP A 68 0.82 15.60 -5.40
C ASP A 68 1.37 15.17 -4.03
N ASP A 69 1.98 13.97 -3.96
CA ASP A 69 2.41 13.34 -2.70
C ASP A 69 1.29 13.33 -1.64
N ALA A 70 0.09 12.92 -2.06
CA ALA A 70 -1.12 13.01 -1.25
C ALA A 70 -1.87 11.68 -1.17
N ILE A 71 -2.46 11.43 0.00
CA ILE A 71 -3.41 10.36 0.23
C ILE A 71 -4.68 10.98 0.78
N LEU A 72 -5.79 10.75 0.09
CA LEU A 72 -7.10 11.29 0.47
C LEU A 72 -8.06 10.14 0.76
N LEU A 73 -8.89 10.31 1.78
CA LEU A 73 -10.03 9.44 2.03
C LEU A 73 -11.31 10.19 1.66
N ASP A 74 -12.04 9.70 0.66
CA ASP A 74 -13.29 10.30 0.18
C ASP A 74 -13.15 11.80 -0.10
N GLY A 75 -11.98 12.21 -0.63
CA GLY A 75 -11.62 13.61 -0.90
C GLY A 75 -11.14 14.42 0.32
N LEU A 76 -11.04 13.82 1.51
CA LEU A 76 -10.58 14.46 2.73
C LEU A 76 -9.11 14.17 2.99
N ALA A 77 -8.35 15.19 3.45
CA ALA A 77 -6.93 15.10 3.76
C ALA A 77 -6.59 15.41 5.23
N ASN A 78 -7.52 16.00 5.96
CA ASN A 78 -7.25 16.57 7.29
C ASN A 78 -7.81 15.66 8.38
N PHE A 79 -6.97 14.80 8.92
CA PHE A 79 -7.26 13.95 10.06
C PHE A 79 -6.30 14.27 11.22
N SER A 80 -6.53 13.67 12.39
CA SER A 80 -5.54 13.70 13.46
C SER A 80 -4.22 13.06 13.02
N GLU A 81 -3.11 13.40 13.65
CA GLU A 81 -1.80 12.88 13.25
C GLU A 81 -1.76 11.34 13.28
N SER A 82 -2.28 10.72 14.34
CA SER A 82 -2.35 9.25 14.42
C SER A 82 -3.28 8.62 13.38
N SER A 83 -4.35 9.32 12.98
CA SER A 83 -5.24 8.87 11.90
C SER A 83 -4.61 9.01 10.53
N ASN A 84 -3.81 10.05 10.31
CA ASN A 84 -3.01 10.18 9.09
C ASN A 84 -1.95 9.07 8.96
N VAL A 85 -1.31 8.67 10.06
CA VAL A 85 -0.39 7.52 10.07
C VAL A 85 -1.13 6.24 9.72
N PHE A 86 -2.29 5.99 10.34
CA PHE A 86 -3.09 4.80 10.02
C PHE A 86 -3.57 4.81 8.56
N LEU A 87 -4.02 5.94 8.03
CA LEU A 87 -4.40 6.10 6.63
C LEU A 87 -3.23 5.79 5.68
N LYS A 88 -2.04 6.33 5.96
CA LYS A 88 -0.83 6.05 5.19
C LYS A 88 -0.49 4.57 5.21
N ASN A 89 -0.49 3.97 6.39
CA ASN A 89 -0.20 2.54 6.56
C ASN A 89 -1.24 1.67 5.84
N ALA A 90 -2.53 2.03 5.93
CA ALA A 90 -3.60 1.34 5.20
C ALA A 90 -3.46 1.46 3.68
N ALA A 91 -3.01 2.61 3.18
CA ALA A 91 -2.74 2.81 1.75
C ALA A 91 -1.57 1.96 1.25
N ILE A 92 -0.47 1.89 2.02
CA ILE A 92 0.71 1.06 1.69
C ILE A 92 0.34 -0.43 1.74
N LEU A 93 -0.36 -0.87 2.78
CA LEU A 93 -0.83 -2.26 2.89
C LEU A 93 -1.85 -2.58 1.78
N GLY A 94 -2.74 -1.64 1.45
CA GLY A 94 -3.67 -1.76 0.34
C GLY A 94 -2.98 -1.93 -1.02
N LEU A 95 -1.89 -1.19 -1.26
CA LEU A 95 -1.05 -1.36 -2.44
C LEU A 95 -0.42 -2.77 -2.48
N HIS A 96 0.15 -3.22 -1.37
CA HIS A 96 0.72 -4.55 -1.24
C HIS A 96 -0.32 -5.65 -1.51
N LEU A 97 -1.49 -5.58 -0.88
CA LEU A 97 -2.57 -6.56 -1.07
C LEU A 97 -3.15 -6.54 -2.49
N ALA A 98 -3.21 -5.37 -3.14
CA ALA A 98 -3.61 -5.27 -4.53
C ALA A 98 -2.61 -6.01 -5.45
N ALA A 99 -1.31 -5.86 -5.18
CA ALA A 99 -0.27 -6.58 -5.90
C ALA A 99 -0.30 -8.10 -5.66
N CYS A 100 -0.71 -8.53 -4.47
CA CYS A 100 -0.89 -9.95 -4.14
C CYS A 100 -2.17 -10.55 -4.76
N ALA A 101 -3.17 -9.73 -5.07
CA ALA A 101 -4.41 -10.17 -5.70
C ALA A 101 -4.34 -10.20 -7.23
N ASP A 102 -3.41 -9.50 -7.85
CA ASP A 102 -3.28 -9.35 -9.31
C ASP A 102 -1.86 -9.73 -9.76
N LYS A 103 -1.75 -10.87 -10.45
CA LYS A 103 -0.45 -11.39 -10.93
C LYS A 103 0.28 -10.45 -11.90
N ASP A 104 -0.48 -9.61 -12.61
CA ASP A 104 0.05 -8.67 -13.59
C ASP A 104 0.36 -7.29 -12.96
N PHE A 105 0.23 -7.17 -11.63
CA PHE A 105 0.64 -5.98 -10.91
C PHE A 105 2.16 -5.93 -10.79
N PHE A 106 2.78 -4.89 -11.35
CA PHE A 106 4.22 -4.73 -11.32
C PHE A 106 4.68 -4.20 -9.96
N HIS A 107 4.82 -5.12 -8.99
CA HIS A 107 5.24 -4.84 -7.62
C HIS A 107 5.96 -6.07 -7.05
N PRO A 108 7.02 -5.92 -6.25
CA PRO A 108 7.80 -7.05 -5.72
C PRO A 108 7.04 -7.92 -4.72
N ARG A 109 5.85 -7.53 -4.27
CA ARG A 109 5.09 -8.15 -3.17
C ARG A 109 5.90 -8.24 -1.88
N PHE A 110 6.68 -7.19 -1.67
CA PHE A 110 7.44 -6.95 -0.46
C PHE A 110 7.06 -5.58 0.08
N ALA A 111 6.77 -5.48 1.37
CA ALA A 111 6.52 -4.21 2.04
C ALA A 111 7.34 -4.11 3.32
N LEU A 112 7.86 -2.92 3.58
CA LEU A 112 8.56 -2.58 4.82
C LEU A 112 7.83 -1.40 5.46
N PHE A 113 7.40 -1.58 6.70
CA PHE A 113 6.83 -0.53 7.54
C PHE A 113 7.84 -0.22 8.65
N ASP A 114 8.40 0.96 8.60
CA ASP A 114 9.29 1.44 9.65
C ASP A 114 8.48 2.25 10.65
N ASN A 115 8.38 1.73 11.87
CA ASN A 115 7.61 2.32 12.98
C ASN A 115 6.13 2.57 12.63
N ILE A 116 5.30 1.52 12.75
CA ILE A 116 3.88 1.57 12.38
C ILE A 116 3.02 2.46 13.29
N GLU A 117 3.50 2.82 14.48
CA GLU A 117 2.77 3.59 15.51
C GLU A 117 3.23 5.05 15.65
N ASP A 118 3.90 5.61 14.68
CA ASP A 118 4.36 7.01 14.72
C ASP A 118 3.21 8.00 15.07
N LYS A 119 3.57 9.20 15.56
CA LYS A 119 2.64 10.32 15.82
C LYS A 119 1.55 10.05 16.86
N GLY A 120 1.84 9.28 17.91
CA GLY A 120 0.95 9.11 19.05
C GLY A 120 -0.22 8.16 18.80
N MET A 121 -0.03 7.18 17.96
CA MET A 121 -0.96 6.04 17.87
C MET A 121 -1.02 5.30 19.22
N THR A 122 -2.22 4.92 19.66
CA THR A 122 -2.39 4.15 20.90
C THR A 122 -1.90 2.71 20.74
N PRO A 123 -1.43 2.04 21.81
CA PRO A 123 -1.01 0.64 21.73
C PRO A 123 -2.10 -0.29 21.14
N SER A 124 -3.34 -0.13 21.55
CA SER A 124 -4.45 -0.95 21.04
C SER A 124 -4.63 -0.80 19.51
N ARG A 125 -4.49 0.42 18.98
CA ARG A 125 -4.60 0.68 17.55
C ARG A 125 -3.39 0.14 16.78
N SER A 126 -2.19 0.24 17.35
CA SER A 126 -0.98 -0.38 16.80
C SER A 126 -1.12 -1.91 16.76
N HIS A 127 -1.52 -2.55 17.87
CA HIS A 127 -1.78 -3.99 17.92
C HIS A 127 -2.80 -4.43 16.88
N ARG A 128 -3.90 -3.67 16.75
CA ARG A 128 -4.90 -3.95 15.73
C ARG A 128 -4.33 -3.91 14.31
N PHE A 129 -3.49 -2.93 14.01
CA PHE A 129 -2.86 -2.86 12.68
C PHE A 129 -1.89 -4.03 12.43
N GLN A 130 -1.14 -4.46 13.45
CA GLN A 130 -0.27 -5.66 13.39
C GLN A 130 -1.08 -6.93 13.07
N GLU A 131 -2.22 -7.13 13.75
CA GLU A 131 -3.15 -8.24 13.45
C GLU A 131 -3.65 -8.19 12.00
N LEU A 132 -4.01 -6.99 11.52
CA LEU A 132 -4.47 -6.81 10.14
C LEU A 132 -3.38 -7.13 9.12
N ILE A 133 -2.12 -6.75 9.37
CA ILE A 133 -0.99 -7.15 8.52
C ILE A 133 -0.93 -8.67 8.44
N VAL A 134 -0.82 -9.37 9.57
CA VAL A 134 -0.69 -10.83 9.60
C VAL A 134 -1.88 -11.51 8.92
N LYS A 135 -3.10 -11.17 9.32
CA LYS A 135 -4.32 -11.75 8.78
C LYS A 135 -4.43 -11.58 7.27
N LEU A 136 -4.34 -10.33 6.80
CA LEU A 136 -4.62 -10.03 5.39
C LEU A 136 -3.52 -10.51 4.45
N THR A 137 -2.26 -10.58 4.90
CA THR A 137 -1.16 -11.08 4.07
C THR A 137 -1.15 -12.60 3.96
N THR A 138 -1.57 -13.30 5.02
CA THR A 138 -1.69 -14.76 5.03
C THR A 138 -2.83 -15.25 4.11
N GLU A 139 -3.88 -14.46 3.96
CA GLU A 139 -5.03 -14.78 3.10
C GLU A 139 -4.80 -14.51 1.60
N THR A 140 -3.61 -14.03 1.21
CA THR A 140 -3.34 -13.67 -0.19
C THR A 140 -3.02 -14.90 -1.05
N PRO A 141 -3.42 -14.91 -2.34
CA PRO A 141 -3.18 -16.05 -3.23
C PRO A 141 -1.74 -16.15 -3.75
N LEU A 142 -0.96 -15.06 -3.70
CA LEU A 142 0.39 -15.02 -4.23
C LEU A 142 1.42 -14.89 -3.11
N PRO A 143 2.63 -15.49 -3.25
CA PRO A 143 3.71 -15.33 -2.29
C PRO A 143 4.03 -13.86 -2.06
N ASN A 144 4.18 -13.50 -0.80
CA ASN A 144 4.48 -12.12 -0.39
C ASN A 144 5.27 -12.10 0.91
N GLN A 145 5.85 -10.95 1.21
CA GLN A 145 6.54 -10.70 2.46
C GLN A 145 6.25 -9.29 2.97
N VAL A 146 5.94 -9.19 4.26
CA VAL A 146 5.84 -7.91 4.97
C VAL A 146 6.78 -7.95 6.17
N ILE A 147 7.59 -6.90 6.31
CA ILE A 147 8.39 -6.65 7.51
C ILE A 147 7.87 -5.35 8.13
N PHE A 148 7.69 -5.33 9.42
CA PHE A 148 7.39 -4.10 10.15
C PHE A 148 8.20 -3.98 11.42
N THR A 149 8.50 -2.77 11.82
CA THR A 149 9.10 -2.44 13.10
C THR A 149 8.08 -1.76 13.99
N THR A 150 8.17 -1.99 15.29
CA THR A 150 7.26 -1.43 16.28
C THR A 150 7.94 -1.33 17.64
N SER A 151 7.64 -0.30 18.41
CA SER A 151 7.99 -0.21 19.85
C SER A 151 6.83 -0.71 20.74
N MET A 152 5.68 -1.04 20.13
CA MET A 152 4.45 -1.49 20.81
C MET A 152 4.03 -2.87 20.27
N MET A 153 4.89 -3.88 20.47
CA MET A 153 4.61 -5.24 19.99
C MET A 153 3.31 -5.79 20.58
N ASN A 154 2.45 -6.33 19.72
CA ASN A 154 1.28 -7.06 20.17
C ASN A 154 1.72 -8.39 20.80
N PRO A 155 1.44 -8.62 22.10
CA PRO A 155 1.86 -9.85 22.80
C PRO A 155 1.34 -11.14 22.17
N GLU A 156 0.20 -11.10 21.47
CA GLU A 156 -0.34 -12.27 20.77
C GLU A 156 0.45 -12.65 19.51
N LEU A 157 1.25 -11.71 18.98
CA LEU A 157 2.12 -11.91 17.82
C LEU A 157 3.60 -12.05 18.21
N GLU A 158 3.93 -12.02 19.48
CA GLU A 158 5.30 -12.24 20.00
C GLU A 158 5.64 -13.74 19.97
N LEU A 159 5.65 -14.31 18.77
CA LEU A 159 5.89 -15.72 18.49
C LEU A 159 7.09 -15.87 17.56
N ASP A 160 7.84 -16.96 17.69
CA ASP A 160 9.02 -17.25 16.84
C ASP A 160 8.71 -17.23 15.33
N ASP A 161 7.46 -17.47 14.96
CA ASP A 161 7.02 -17.42 13.55
C ASP A 161 6.96 -16.00 12.97
N TYR A 162 6.83 -14.97 13.81
CA TYR A 162 6.64 -13.58 13.41
C TYR A 162 7.77 -12.66 13.85
N VAL A 163 8.48 -12.99 14.94
CA VAL A 163 9.54 -12.16 15.49
C VAL A 163 10.90 -12.64 15.02
N ILE A 164 11.69 -11.74 14.46
CA ILE A 164 13.04 -12.02 13.99
C ILE A 164 14.04 -11.18 14.79
N GLY A 165 14.96 -11.86 15.46
CA GLY A 165 16.02 -11.24 16.25
C GLY A 165 15.63 -11.03 17.73
N PRO A 166 16.56 -10.51 18.53
CA PRO A 166 16.35 -10.26 19.94
C PRO A 166 15.46 -9.03 20.15
N HIS A 167 14.80 -8.97 21.31
CA HIS A 167 14.14 -7.76 21.75
C HIS A 167 15.20 -6.71 22.14
N TYR A 168 15.16 -5.56 21.44
CA TYR A 168 16.08 -4.45 21.70
C TYR A 168 15.47 -3.49 22.73
N THR A 169 16.29 -3.06 23.68
CA THR A 169 15.92 -2.13 24.75
C THR A 169 16.95 -1.01 24.85
N GLU A 170 16.73 -0.04 25.76
CA GLU A 170 17.73 0.99 26.02
C GLU A 170 19.08 0.43 26.47
N ASP A 171 19.07 -0.70 27.16
CA ASP A 171 20.25 -1.40 27.67
C ASP A 171 20.82 -2.43 26.67
N ASN A 172 20.01 -2.87 25.70
CA ASN A 172 20.40 -3.82 24.65
C ASN A 172 20.06 -3.23 23.29
N LYS A 173 20.95 -2.40 22.77
CA LYS A 173 20.75 -1.67 21.52
C LYS A 173 21.09 -2.51 20.30
N THR A 174 20.44 -2.19 19.17
CA THR A 174 20.71 -2.81 17.86
C THR A 174 22.14 -2.59 17.38
N LEU A 175 22.72 -1.44 17.71
CA LEU A 175 24.06 -1.04 17.31
C LEU A 175 24.84 -0.63 18.57
N ASP A 176 26.00 -1.25 18.75
CA ASP A 176 26.97 -0.84 19.75
C ASP A 176 28.00 0.05 19.04
N PHE A 177 28.02 1.32 19.39
CA PHE A 177 28.97 2.28 18.84
C PHE A 177 30.24 2.45 19.72
N GLY A 178 30.42 1.61 20.73
CA GLY A 178 31.61 1.58 21.59
C GLY A 178 31.60 2.66 22.66
#